data_5823d8c591c5b2a5ba315f0a6d5ad49f
#
_entry.id   5823d8c591c5b2a5ba315f0a6d5ad49f
#
_cell.length_a   1.000
_cell.length_b   1.000
_cell.length_c   1.000
_cell.angle_alpha   90.00
_cell.angle_beta   90.00
_cell.angle_gamma   90.00
#
_symmetry.space_group_name_H-M   'P 1'
#
loop_
_entity.id
_entity.type
_entity.pdbx_description
1 polymer ?
#
loop_
_entity_poly.entity_id
_entity_poly.type
_entity_poly.pdbx_seq_one_letter_code
_entity_poly.pdbx_strand_id
1 'polypeptide(L)'
;RREDPSPVGRPTTIAACVALGAILVQVPLQGALATGRGLTAITDSSVLALSIADGMGLAALVTTLGLLAVIITSGLPWEGAARKVGLIGAALAPVGFVLTGHTRTMSPAVVAYAADLAHVVAGAVWFGGLVAVIVAVTRRRRDDEPLEAADAIARFSGWAAITAAVLVVAGIALSWIEVGSLDALTSTLYGRLLLAKVALVLLVLAAAGWNRFRLVPRVAAASLEDPPVDDAASWRVLLRLVRLEVALIVVVLMITAVLANVTPAKAAAGTGPVTVSAPLGKGSVDVTVDPAKAGRNDLHIYVFDAAGRPNDRYDGAEVSLELPSKGLGPFERTTVDAGNGHFQLVATDLPLAGEWSMTITVKPDRFTEQKATVTFPIS
;
A
#
# COMPACT_ATOMS: atom_id res chain seq x y z
N ARG A 1 -35.92 -9.14 -26.27
CA ARG A 1 -35.61 -7.90 -25.52
C ARG A 1 -34.11 -7.80 -25.48
N ARG A 2 -33.50 -6.74 -26.04
CA ARG A 2 -32.11 -6.40 -25.74
C ARG A 2 -32.10 -5.97 -24.28
N GLU A 3 -31.51 -6.78 -23.43
CA GLU A 3 -31.30 -6.38 -22.04
C GLU A 3 -30.42 -5.14 -22.04
N ASP A 4 -30.89 -4.08 -21.38
CA ASP A 4 -30.16 -2.83 -21.27
C ASP A 4 -28.85 -3.10 -20.54
N PRO A 5 -27.72 -2.51 -21.02
CA PRO A 5 -26.43 -2.71 -20.37
C PRO A 5 -26.50 -2.26 -18.90
N SER A 6 -25.90 -3.03 -18.02
CA SER A 6 -25.86 -2.74 -16.57
C SER A 6 -25.56 -1.27 -16.30
N PRO A 7 -26.37 -0.58 -15.47
CA PRO A 7 -26.18 0.85 -15.19
C PRO A 7 -24.79 1.19 -14.64
N VAL A 8 -24.10 0.21 -14.05
CA VAL A 8 -22.76 0.37 -13.48
C VAL A 8 -21.64 -0.07 -14.44
N GLY A 9 -21.95 -0.62 -15.62
CA GLY A 9 -20.92 -1.13 -16.55
C GLY A 9 -19.92 -0.05 -16.98
N ARG A 10 -20.38 1.09 -17.48
CA ARG A 10 -19.50 2.20 -17.91
C ARG A 10 -18.62 2.76 -16.78
N PRO A 11 -19.14 3.11 -15.59
CA PRO A 11 -18.29 3.54 -14.46
C PRO A 11 -17.25 2.49 -14.07
N THR A 12 -17.62 1.20 -14.07
CA THR A 12 -16.70 0.09 -13.76
C THR A 12 -15.57 0.01 -14.79
N THR A 13 -15.89 0.09 -16.08
CA THR A 13 -14.87 0.10 -17.15
C THR A 13 -13.90 1.27 -16.98
N ILE A 14 -14.41 2.48 -16.76
CA ILE A 14 -13.57 3.67 -16.57
C ILE A 14 -12.64 3.50 -15.38
N ALA A 15 -13.18 3.06 -14.23
CA ALA A 15 -12.38 2.84 -13.03
C ALA A 15 -11.30 1.78 -13.25
N ALA A 16 -11.62 0.67 -13.92
CA ALA A 16 -10.67 -0.38 -14.24
C ALA A 16 -9.58 0.07 -15.22
N CYS A 17 -9.92 0.88 -16.23
CA CYS A 17 -8.94 1.47 -17.14
C CYS A 17 -8.00 2.46 -16.43
N VAL A 18 -8.52 3.29 -15.53
CA VAL A 18 -7.70 4.20 -14.71
C VAL A 18 -6.75 3.40 -13.81
N ALA A 19 -7.25 2.35 -13.16
CA ALA A 19 -6.42 1.47 -12.33
C ALA A 19 -5.33 0.77 -13.14
N LEU A 20 -5.64 0.30 -14.35
CA LEU A 20 -4.67 -0.30 -15.27
C LEU A 20 -3.58 0.70 -15.67
N GLY A 21 -3.96 1.93 -16.02
CA GLY A 21 -3.02 3.02 -16.31
C GLY A 21 -2.11 3.34 -15.11
N ALA A 22 -2.66 3.34 -13.90
CA ALA A 22 -1.89 3.56 -12.67
C ALA A 22 -0.83 2.47 -12.44
N ILE A 23 -1.14 1.19 -12.70
CA ILE A 23 -0.18 0.08 -12.58
C ILE A 23 0.96 0.22 -13.60
N LEU A 24 0.64 0.59 -14.85
CA LEU A 24 1.65 0.79 -15.89
C LEU A 24 2.65 1.90 -15.54
N VAL A 25 2.22 2.90 -14.77
CA VAL A 25 3.10 3.96 -14.26
C VAL A 25 3.82 3.54 -12.98
N GLN A 26 3.14 2.80 -12.10
CA GLN A 26 3.68 2.40 -10.81
C GLN A 26 4.92 1.50 -10.93
N VAL A 27 4.90 0.51 -11.83
CA VAL A 27 6.01 -0.45 -12.00
C VAL A 27 7.34 0.24 -12.31
N PRO A 28 7.46 1.07 -13.37
CA PRO A 28 8.71 1.76 -13.65
C PRO A 28 9.06 2.83 -12.60
N LEU A 29 8.07 3.47 -11.98
CA LEU A 29 8.29 4.46 -10.93
C LEU A 29 8.92 3.84 -9.68
N GLN A 30 8.44 2.68 -9.26
CA GLN A 30 9.02 1.94 -8.13
C GLN A 30 10.47 1.53 -8.40
N GLY A 31 10.80 1.09 -9.62
CA GLY A 31 12.16 0.78 -10.00
C GLY A 31 13.08 2.01 -9.98
N ALA A 32 12.59 3.15 -10.48
CA ALA A 32 13.34 4.40 -10.45
C ALA A 32 13.61 4.86 -8.99
N LEU A 33 12.63 4.70 -8.10
CA LEU A 33 12.76 5.01 -6.68
C LEU A 33 13.73 4.04 -5.98
N ALA A 34 13.62 2.74 -6.22
CA ALA A 34 14.47 1.71 -5.62
C ALA A 34 15.93 1.85 -6.02
N THR A 35 16.21 2.32 -7.23
CA THR A 35 17.58 2.53 -7.73
C THR A 35 18.16 3.92 -7.41
N GLY A 36 17.37 4.83 -6.83
CA GLY A 36 17.79 6.21 -6.55
C GLY A 36 18.12 7.05 -7.79
N ARG A 37 17.87 6.54 -9.01
CA ARG A 37 18.25 7.18 -10.28
C ARG A 37 17.30 8.27 -10.76
N GLY A 38 16.24 8.55 -9.99
CA GLY A 38 15.25 9.59 -10.29
C GLY A 38 14.33 9.25 -11.47
N LEU A 39 13.46 10.22 -11.84
CA LEU A 39 12.41 10.00 -12.84
C LEU A 39 12.93 9.70 -14.25
N THR A 40 14.16 10.06 -14.59
CA THR A 40 14.75 9.77 -15.90
C THR A 40 15.00 8.28 -16.12
N ALA A 41 15.07 7.50 -15.05
CA ALA A 41 15.25 6.04 -15.12
C ALA A 41 13.96 5.26 -15.41
N ILE A 42 12.80 5.90 -15.47
CA ILE A 42 11.50 5.24 -15.76
C ILE A 42 11.51 4.51 -17.12
N THR A 43 12.29 5.01 -18.08
CA THR A 43 12.39 4.42 -19.42
C THR A 43 13.58 3.46 -19.58
N ASP A 44 14.37 3.26 -18.52
CA ASP A 44 15.54 2.38 -18.54
C ASP A 44 15.08 0.91 -18.41
N SER A 45 15.42 0.09 -19.41
CA SER A 45 15.03 -1.32 -19.45
C SER A 45 15.64 -2.14 -18.32
N SER A 46 16.82 -1.78 -17.81
CA SER A 46 17.46 -2.44 -16.68
C SER A 46 16.71 -2.19 -15.37
N VAL A 47 16.24 -0.97 -15.16
CA VAL A 47 15.41 -0.58 -14.01
C VAL A 47 14.05 -1.27 -14.05
N LEU A 48 13.44 -1.36 -15.24
CA LEU A 48 12.18 -2.07 -15.43
C LEU A 48 12.34 -3.58 -15.16
N ALA A 49 13.43 -4.19 -15.65
CA ALA A 49 13.72 -5.60 -15.41
C ALA A 49 13.91 -5.90 -13.90
N LEU A 50 14.60 -5.03 -13.17
CA LEU A 50 14.75 -5.12 -11.70
C LEU A 50 13.39 -5.07 -11.00
N SER A 51 12.53 -4.11 -11.35
CA SER A 51 11.21 -3.97 -10.75
C SER A 51 10.34 -5.21 -10.98
N ILE A 52 10.43 -5.80 -12.17
CA ILE A 52 9.70 -7.03 -12.51
C ILE A 52 10.23 -8.22 -11.71
N ALA A 53 11.55 -8.33 -11.55
CA ALA A 53 12.21 -9.42 -10.83
C ALA A 53 11.95 -9.38 -9.30
N ASP A 54 11.78 -8.20 -8.71
CA ASP A 54 11.58 -7.99 -7.26
C ASP A 54 10.15 -8.31 -6.75
N GLY A 55 9.38 -9.07 -7.52
CA GLY A 55 8.02 -9.50 -7.17
C GLY A 55 6.92 -8.50 -7.55
N MET A 56 7.27 -7.27 -7.92
CA MET A 56 6.32 -6.27 -8.45
C MET A 56 5.72 -6.76 -9.78
N GLY A 57 6.49 -7.47 -10.60
CA GLY A 57 6.02 -8.04 -11.86
C GLY A 57 4.86 -9.02 -11.69
N LEU A 58 4.94 -9.92 -10.71
CA LEU A 58 3.85 -10.86 -10.41
C LEU A 58 2.59 -10.13 -9.92
N ALA A 59 2.76 -9.17 -9.01
CA ALA A 59 1.66 -8.37 -8.50
C ALA A 59 0.97 -7.57 -9.62
N ALA A 60 1.74 -6.90 -10.46
CA ALA A 60 1.23 -6.17 -11.62
C ALA A 60 0.52 -7.09 -12.61
N LEU A 61 1.05 -8.29 -12.87
CA LEU A 61 0.44 -9.29 -13.76
C LEU A 61 -0.92 -9.74 -13.20
N VAL A 62 -0.98 -10.15 -11.93
CA VAL A 62 -2.22 -10.62 -11.29
C VAL A 62 -3.29 -9.54 -11.30
N THR A 63 -2.94 -8.31 -10.91
CA THR A 63 -3.87 -7.18 -10.92
C THR A 63 -4.33 -6.85 -12.36
N THR A 64 -3.41 -6.82 -13.32
CA THR A 64 -3.72 -6.56 -14.74
C THR A 64 -4.69 -7.59 -15.29
N LEU A 65 -4.46 -8.88 -15.07
CA LEU A 65 -5.36 -9.95 -15.50
C LEU A 65 -6.75 -9.81 -14.86
N GLY A 66 -6.80 -9.48 -13.56
CA GLY A 66 -8.04 -9.21 -12.86
C GLY A 66 -8.81 -8.03 -13.46
N LEU A 67 -8.14 -6.90 -13.70
CA LEU A 67 -8.76 -5.71 -14.29
C LEU A 67 -9.22 -5.94 -15.74
N LEU A 68 -8.43 -6.64 -16.56
CA LEU A 68 -8.82 -7.00 -17.93
C LEU A 68 -10.08 -7.87 -17.94
N ALA A 69 -10.17 -8.88 -17.04
CA ALA A 69 -11.38 -9.69 -16.89
C ALA A 69 -12.60 -8.83 -16.54
N VAL A 70 -12.45 -7.86 -15.63
CA VAL A 70 -13.53 -6.91 -15.28
C VAL A 70 -13.90 -6.03 -16.48
N ILE A 71 -12.92 -5.48 -17.21
CA ILE A 71 -13.16 -4.62 -18.39
C ILE A 71 -13.94 -5.41 -19.45
N ILE A 72 -13.49 -6.60 -19.80
CA ILE A 72 -14.11 -7.43 -20.84
C ILE A 72 -15.56 -7.77 -20.47
N THR A 73 -15.81 -8.10 -19.21
CA THR A 73 -17.14 -8.55 -18.76
C THR A 73 -18.09 -7.42 -18.42
N SER A 74 -17.62 -6.21 -18.17
CA SER A 74 -18.45 -5.06 -17.78
C SER A 74 -19.42 -4.58 -18.86
N GLY A 75 -19.14 -4.89 -20.13
CA GLY A 75 -20.03 -4.61 -21.29
C GLY A 75 -20.93 -5.77 -21.69
N LEU A 76 -20.85 -6.93 -21.02
CA LEU A 76 -21.62 -8.12 -21.34
C LEU A 76 -22.81 -8.30 -20.39
N PRO A 77 -23.85 -9.05 -20.79
CA PRO A 77 -24.91 -9.48 -19.86
C PRO A 77 -24.30 -10.19 -18.65
N TRP A 78 -24.80 -9.82 -17.44
CA TRP A 78 -24.21 -10.30 -16.17
C TRP A 78 -24.72 -11.73 -15.83
N GLU A 79 -24.46 -12.69 -16.74
CA GLU A 79 -24.94 -14.07 -16.67
C GLU A 79 -23.84 -15.07 -17.06
N GLY A 80 -24.07 -16.32 -16.74
CA GLY A 80 -23.27 -17.44 -17.18
C GLY A 80 -21.75 -17.25 -16.96
N ALA A 81 -20.98 -17.38 -18.05
CA ALA A 81 -19.52 -17.26 -18.02
C ALA A 81 -19.05 -15.82 -17.73
N ALA A 82 -19.72 -14.80 -18.26
CA ALA A 82 -19.34 -13.40 -18.04
C ALA A 82 -19.39 -13.04 -16.56
N ARG A 83 -20.44 -13.46 -15.85
CA ARG A 83 -20.54 -13.27 -14.39
C ARG A 83 -19.41 -13.96 -13.63
N LYS A 84 -19.09 -15.22 -13.98
CA LYS A 84 -18.01 -15.97 -13.31
C LYS A 84 -16.64 -15.30 -13.54
N VAL A 85 -16.32 -14.97 -14.78
CA VAL A 85 -15.05 -14.32 -15.16
C VAL A 85 -14.94 -12.94 -14.51
N GLY A 86 -16.01 -12.14 -14.49
CA GLY A 86 -16.02 -10.83 -13.84
C GLY A 86 -15.80 -10.93 -12.33
N LEU A 87 -16.43 -11.89 -11.65
CA LEU A 87 -16.23 -12.11 -10.21
C LEU A 87 -14.79 -12.59 -9.90
N ILE A 88 -14.25 -13.50 -10.70
CA ILE A 88 -12.85 -13.94 -10.56
C ILE A 88 -11.91 -12.77 -10.78
N GLY A 89 -12.13 -11.95 -11.82
CA GLY A 89 -11.33 -10.74 -12.07
C GLY A 89 -11.38 -9.75 -10.92
N ALA A 90 -12.56 -9.48 -10.38
CA ALA A 90 -12.76 -8.61 -9.22
C ALA A 90 -12.10 -9.14 -7.94
N ALA A 91 -12.01 -10.47 -7.78
CA ALA A 91 -11.29 -11.09 -6.66
C ALA A 91 -9.77 -11.06 -6.84
N LEU A 92 -9.27 -11.22 -8.08
CA LEU A 92 -7.83 -11.23 -8.39
C LEU A 92 -7.23 -9.81 -8.31
N ALA A 93 -7.93 -8.79 -8.77
CA ALA A 93 -7.39 -7.44 -8.83
C ALA A 93 -6.82 -6.92 -7.49
N PRO A 94 -7.48 -7.08 -6.33
CA PRO A 94 -6.94 -6.63 -5.05
C PRO A 94 -5.79 -7.50 -4.51
N VAL A 95 -5.63 -8.74 -4.97
CA VAL A 95 -4.54 -9.64 -4.49
C VAL A 95 -3.16 -9.06 -4.82
N GLY A 96 -3.00 -8.39 -5.96
CA GLY A 96 -1.73 -7.79 -6.33
C GLY A 96 -1.23 -6.73 -5.35
N PHE A 97 -2.12 -5.98 -4.71
CA PHE A 97 -1.75 -5.00 -3.68
C PHE A 97 -1.12 -5.66 -2.46
N VAL A 98 -1.65 -6.81 -2.04
CA VAL A 98 -1.14 -7.57 -0.89
C VAL A 98 0.22 -8.21 -1.20
N LEU A 99 0.47 -8.53 -2.48
CA LEU A 99 1.75 -9.10 -2.91
C LEU A 99 2.93 -8.11 -2.87
N THR A 100 2.69 -6.80 -2.80
CA THR A 100 3.73 -5.76 -2.83
C THR A 100 3.85 -4.94 -1.55
N GLY A 101 2.95 -5.12 -0.58
CA GLY A 101 2.89 -4.33 0.65
C GLY A 101 3.98 -4.65 1.69
N HIS A 102 4.15 -3.76 2.68
CA HIS A 102 5.03 -3.94 3.84
C HIS A 102 4.69 -5.18 4.69
N THR A 103 3.48 -5.71 4.54
CA THR A 103 3.01 -6.93 5.23
C THR A 103 3.89 -8.15 4.96
N ARG A 104 4.69 -8.16 3.88
CA ARG A 104 5.62 -9.24 3.53
C ARG A 104 6.73 -9.46 4.57
N THR A 105 7.12 -8.41 5.27
CA THR A 105 8.21 -8.44 6.27
C THR A 105 7.70 -8.48 7.70
N MET A 106 6.38 -8.47 7.90
CA MET A 106 5.77 -8.44 9.23
C MET A 106 5.57 -9.83 9.83
N SER A 107 5.67 -9.92 11.15
CA SER A 107 5.43 -11.17 11.90
C SER A 107 4.27 -10.97 12.89
N PRO A 108 3.31 -11.92 12.96
CA PRO A 108 3.23 -13.19 12.21
C PRO A 108 2.69 -12.98 10.78
N ALA A 109 3.45 -13.44 9.78
CA ALA A 109 3.17 -13.15 8.36
C ALA A 109 1.76 -13.57 7.91
N VAL A 110 1.29 -14.76 8.31
CA VAL A 110 -0.04 -15.25 7.91
C VAL A 110 -1.16 -14.32 8.37
N VAL A 111 -1.06 -13.78 9.60
CA VAL A 111 -2.06 -12.86 10.14
C VAL A 111 -2.02 -11.52 9.39
N ALA A 112 -0.82 -11.01 9.11
CA ALA A 112 -0.62 -9.77 8.36
C ALA A 112 -1.22 -9.87 6.95
N TYR A 113 -0.90 -10.95 6.20
CA TYR A 113 -1.46 -11.17 4.87
C TYR A 113 -2.98 -11.34 4.87
N ALA A 114 -3.53 -12.12 5.82
CA ALA A 114 -4.96 -12.34 5.89
C ALA A 114 -5.72 -11.05 6.25
N ALA A 115 -5.20 -10.28 7.20
CA ALA A 115 -5.79 -9.00 7.60
C ALA A 115 -5.72 -7.96 6.47
N ASP A 116 -4.58 -7.87 5.77
CA ASP A 116 -4.40 -6.94 4.66
C ASP A 116 -5.34 -7.28 3.49
N LEU A 117 -5.40 -8.55 3.08
CA LEU A 117 -6.32 -9.00 2.04
C LEU A 117 -7.78 -8.73 2.42
N ALA A 118 -8.18 -9.07 3.64
CA ALA A 118 -9.54 -8.81 4.13
C ALA A 118 -9.85 -7.30 4.14
N HIS A 119 -8.89 -6.47 4.57
CA HIS A 119 -9.02 -5.01 4.59
C HIS A 119 -9.18 -4.43 3.19
N VAL A 120 -8.32 -4.81 2.25
CA VAL A 120 -8.34 -4.31 0.86
C VAL A 120 -9.63 -4.75 0.15
N VAL A 121 -10.01 -6.02 0.27
CA VAL A 121 -11.24 -6.55 -0.36
C VAL A 121 -12.49 -5.90 0.23
N ALA A 122 -12.59 -5.81 1.56
CA ALA A 122 -13.73 -5.18 2.21
C ALA A 122 -13.83 -3.68 1.86
N GLY A 123 -12.70 -2.97 1.80
CA GLY A 123 -12.64 -1.58 1.36
C GLY A 123 -13.10 -1.39 -0.08
N ALA A 124 -12.66 -2.26 -0.99
CA ALA A 124 -13.06 -2.24 -2.40
C ALA A 124 -14.57 -2.50 -2.56
N VAL A 125 -15.13 -3.47 -1.84
CA VAL A 125 -16.57 -3.77 -1.86
C VAL A 125 -17.37 -2.61 -1.27
N TRP A 126 -16.94 -2.03 -0.16
CA TRP A 126 -17.65 -0.91 0.47
C TRP A 126 -17.63 0.34 -0.41
N PHE A 127 -16.45 0.80 -0.83
CA PHE A 127 -16.29 2.00 -1.67
C PHE A 127 -16.97 1.83 -3.03
N GLY A 128 -16.68 0.71 -3.74
CA GLY A 128 -17.29 0.41 -5.04
C GLY A 128 -18.80 0.27 -4.94
N GLY A 129 -19.32 -0.35 -3.88
CA GLY A 129 -20.73 -0.49 -3.60
C GLY A 129 -21.44 0.86 -3.36
N LEU A 130 -20.83 1.79 -2.60
CA LEU A 130 -21.36 3.15 -2.45
C LEU A 130 -21.49 3.89 -3.78
N VAL A 131 -20.46 3.81 -4.63
CA VAL A 131 -20.50 4.40 -5.97
C VAL A 131 -21.59 3.76 -6.83
N ALA A 132 -21.68 2.43 -6.81
CA ALA A 132 -22.70 1.68 -7.56
C ALA A 132 -24.12 2.05 -7.11
N VAL A 133 -24.36 2.18 -5.79
CA VAL A 133 -25.66 2.59 -5.24
C VAL A 133 -26.01 4.01 -5.65
N ILE A 134 -25.07 4.96 -5.61
CA ILE A 134 -25.34 6.33 -6.08
C ILE A 134 -25.82 6.31 -7.55
N VAL A 135 -25.14 5.54 -8.41
CA VAL A 135 -25.49 5.43 -9.83
C VAL A 135 -26.85 4.76 -10.00
N ALA A 136 -27.08 3.61 -9.35
CA ALA A 136 -28.30 2.84 -9.46
C ALA A 136 -29.52 3.62 -8.96
N VAL A 137 -29.42 4.19 -7.75
CA VAL A 137 -30.50 4.97 -7.15
C VAL A 137 -30.80 6.24 -7.97
N THR A 138 -29.78 6.93 -8.44
CA THR A 138 -29.99 8.15 -9.25
C THR A 138 -30.70 7.83 -10.57
N ARG A 139 -30.40 6.70 -11.22
CA ARG A 139 -31.10 6.26 -12.45
C ARG A 139 -32.55 5.85 -12.15
N ARG A 140 -32.75 4.93 -11.23
CA ARG A 140 -34.09 4.42 -10.88
C ARG A 140 -35.04 5.52 -10.44
N ARG A 141 -34.53 6.50 -9.71
CA ARG A 141 -35.29 7.72 -9.35
C ARG A 141 -35.66 8.60 -10.55
N ARG A 142 -34.83 8.63 -11.60
CA ARG A 142 -35.14 9.32 -12.86
C ARG A 142 -36.17 8.59 -13.70
N ASP A 143 -36.21 7.26 -13.57
CA ASP A 143 -37.06 6.37 -14.31
C ASP A 143 -38.42 6.12 -13.56
N ASP A 144 -38.68 6.90 -12.48
CA ASP A 144 -39.86 6.78 -11.59
C ASP A 144 -40.06 5.40 -10.96
N GLU A 145 -38.93 4.76 -10.58
CA GLU A 145 -38.86 3.45 -9.92
C GLU A 145 -38.41 3.58 -8.44
N PRO A 146 -39.17 4.22 -7.55
CA PRO A 146 -38.75 4.49 -6.16
C PRO A 146 -38.61 3.22 -5.32
N LEU A 147 -39.43 2.20 -5.55
CA LEU A 147 -39.36 0.91 -4.85
C LEU A 147 -38.06 0.18 -5.14
N GLU A 148 -37.68 0.07 -6.42
CA GLU A 148 -36.43 -0.56 -6.82
C GLU A 148 -35.20 0.23 -6.32
N ALA A 149 -35.33 1.56 -6.26
CA ALA A 149 -34.27 2.40 -5.67
C ALA A 149 -34.12 2.15 -4.17
N ALA A 150 -35.26 2.04 -3.43
CA ALA A 150 -35.25 1.76 -2.01
C ALA A 150 -34.72 0.36 -1.70
N ASP A 151 -35.10 -0.64 -2.49
CA ASP A 151 -34.63 -2.01 -2.35
C ASP A 151 -33.11 -2.14 -2.65
N ALA A 152 -32.62 -1.46 -3.66
CA ALA A 152 -31.20 -1.45 -3.99
C ALA A 152 -30.34 -0.92 -2.83
N ILE A 153 -30.76 0.20 -2.19
CA ILE A 153 -29.99 0.77 -1.07
C ILE A 153 -30.15 -0.07 0.20
N ALA A 154 -31.31 -0.66 0.45
CA ALA A 154 -31.53 -1.52 1.60
C ALA A 154 -30.66 -2.78 1.55
N ARG A 155 -30.59 -3.44 0.39
CA ARG A 155 -29.69 -4.59 0.17
C ARG A 155 -28.24 -4.23 0.34
N PHE A 156 -27.79 -3.14 -0.26
CA PHE A 156 -26.42 -2.68 -0.10
C PHE A 156 -26.08 -2.34 1.36
N SER A 157 -27.00 -1.70 2.09
CA SER A 157 -26.83 -1.37 3.49
C SER A 157 -26.51 -2.60 4.36
N GLY A 158 -27.04 -3.78 4.03
CA GLY A 158 -26.68 -5.05 4.67
C GLY A 158 -25.22 -5.44 4.44
N TRP A 159 -24.81 -5.44 3.18
CA TRP A 159 -23.41 -5.74 2.80
C TRP A 159 -22.44 -4.72 3.33
N ALA A 160 -22.79 -3.43 3.30
CA ALA A 160 -21.98 -2.35 3.85
C ALA A 160 -21.67 -2.55 5.35
N ALA A 161 -22.64 -3.02 6.13
CA ALA A 161 -22.40 -3.31 7.55
C ALA A 161 -21.43 -4.47 7.77
N ILE A 162 -21.51 -5.53 6.98
CA ILE A 162 -20.59 -6.68 7.06
C ILE A 162 -19.18 -6.24 6.66
N THR A 163 -19.03 -5.54 5.53
CA THR A 163 -17.73 -5.08 5.06
C THR A 163 -17.10 -4.05 6.01
N ALA A 164 -17.91 -3.16 6.61
CA ALA A 164 -17.43 -2.24 7.64
C ALA A 164 -16.90 -2.99 8.88
N ALA A 165 -17.60 -4.02 9.35
CA ALA A 165 -17.13 -4.85 10.46
C ALA A 165 -15.81 -5.54 10.12
N VAL A 166 -15.67 -6.13 8.93
CA VAL A 166 -14.42 -6.73 8.44
C VAL A 166 -13.30 -5.70 8.39
N LEU A 167 -13.57 -4.50 7.85
CA LEU A 167 -12.60 -3.40 7.78
C LEU A 167 -12.09 -2.99 9.16
N VAL A 168 -12.99 -2.86 10.14
CA VAL A 168 -12.62 -2.49 11.52
C VAL A 168 -11.73 -3.57 12.13
N VAL A 169 -12.14 -4.84 12.07
CA VAL A 169 -11.37 -5.95 12.65
C VAL A 169 -10.00 -6.08 11.99
N ALA A 170 -9.95 -6.08 10.66
CA ALA A 170 -8.71 -6.16 9.92
C ALA A 170 -7.81 -4.92 10.16
N GLY A 171 -8.41 -3.73 10.23
CA GLY A 171 -7.69 -2.49 10.52
C GLY A 171 -7.09 -2.45 11.93
N ILE A 172 -7.78 -3.01 12.94
CA ILE A 172 -7.24 -3.15 14.30
C ILE A 172 -6.05 -4.12 14.28
N ALA A 173 -6.17 -5.27 13.60
CA ALA A 173 -5.09 -6.25 13.50
C ALA A 173 -3.85 -5.65 12.84
N LEU A 174 -4.01 -4.96 11.71
CA LEU A 174 -2.91 -4.29 11.00
C LEU A 174 -2.29 -3.19 11.87
N SER A 175 -3.11 -2.34 12.51
CA SER A 175 -2.62 -1.28 13.38
C SER A 175 -1.79 -1.83 14.54
N TRP A 176 -2.21 -2.95 15.13
CA TRP A 176 -1.46 -3.63 16.20
C TRP A 176 -0.08 -4.11 15.71
N ILE A 177 -0.04 -4.67 14.50
CA ILE A 177 1.21 -5.20 13.91
C ILE A 177 2.17 -4.05 13.54
N GLU A 178 1.65 -2.95 12.99
CA GLU A 178 2.44 -1.85 12.40
C GLU A 178 2.88 -0.80 13.42
N VAL A 179 2.10 -0.59 14.49
CA VAL A 179 2.38 0.48 15.46
C VAL A 179 3.27 0.00 16.61
N GLY A 180 3.01 -1.17 17.16
CA GLY A 180 3.81 -1.81 18.21
C GLY A 180 3.67 -1.19 19.60
N SER A 181 3.47 0.12 19.76
CA SER A 181 3.27 0.78 21.05
C SER A 181 2.32 1.98 20.96
N LEU A 182 1.65 2.32 22.09
CA LEU A 182 0.74 3.47 22.13
C LEU A 182 1.48 4.81 22.00
N ASP A 183 2.73 4.88 22.47
CA ASP A 183 3.56 6.08 22.32
C ASP A 183 3.86 6.36 20.84
N ALA A 184 4.13 5.33 20.06
CA ALA A 184 4.40 5.44 18.63
C ALA A 184 3.23 6.03 17.82
N LEU A 185 1.98 5.96 18.33
CA LEU A 185 0.82 6.61 17.71
C LEU A 185 0.92 8.14 17.72
N THR A 186 1.54 8.72 18.72
CA THR A 186 1.63 10.17 18.89
C THR A 186 2.99 10.74 18.54
N SER A 187 4.06 9.97 18.77
CA SER A 187 5.44 10.38 18.55
C SER A 187 5.88 10.29 17.07
N THR A 188 5.32 9.35 16.29
CA THR A 188 5.71 9.16 14.89
C THR A 188 4.78 9.83 13.89
N LEU A 189 5.30 10.16 12.69
CA LEU A 189 4.47 10.67 11.59
C LEU A 189 3.43 9.62 11.17
N TYR A 190 3.84 8.34 11.07
CA TYR A 190 2.95 7.23 10.75
C TYR A 190 1.77 7.15 11.73
N GLY A 191 2.04 7.17 13.03
CA GLY A 191 1.01 7.11 14.07
C GLY A 191 0.01 8.26 13.98
N ARG A 192 0.49 9.49 13.78
CA ARG A 192 -0.38 10.68 13.62
C ARG A 192 -1.26 10.60 12.38
N LEU A 193 -0.73 10.13 11.25
CA LEU A 193 -1.50 9.90 10.03
C LEU A 193 -2.53 8.77 10.22
N LEU A 194 -2.16 7.70 10.93
CA LEU A 194 -3.08 6.63 11.29
C LEU A 194 -4.21 7.12 12.18
N LEU A 195 -3.94 7.95 13.18
CA LEU A 195 -4.99 8.57 14.03
C LEU A 195 -5.94 9.45 13.20
N ALA A 196 -5.41 10.25 12.27
CA ALA A 196 -6.23 11.05 11.35
C ALA A 196 -7.11 10.16 10.46
N LYS A 197 -6.56 9.06 9.93
CA LYS A 197 -7.31 8.07 9.15
C LYS A 197 -8.43 7.44 9.99
N VAL A 198 -8.14 7.02 11.22
CA VAL A 198 -9.13 6.41 12.12
C VAL A 198 -10.25 7.42 12.44
N ALA A 199 -9.93 8.67 12.74
CA ALA A 199 -10.93 9.71 12.99
C ALA A 199 -11.87 9.89 11.78
N LEU A 200 -11.34 9.94 10.57
CA LEU A 200 -12.16 10.03 9.35
C LEU A 200 -13.02 8.78 9.15
N VAL A 201 -12.47 7.58 9.37
CA VAL A 201 -13.24 6.33 9.29
C VAL A 201 -14.39 6.33 10.30
N LEU A 202 -14.19 6.81 11.52
CA LEU A 202 -15.26 6.94 12.52
C LEU A 202 -16.37 7.90 12.05
N LEU A 203 -16.02 9.00 11.38
CA LEU A 203 -17.01 9.91 10.78
C LEU A 203 -17.81 9.23 9.66
N VAL A 204 -17.13 8.45 8.79
CA VAL A 204 -17.80 7.66 7.73
C VAL A 204 -18.75 6.65 8.36
N LEU A 205 -18.31 5.90 9.38
CA LEU A 205 -19.14 4.93 10.10
C LEU A 205 -20.35 5.56 10.77
N ALA A 206 -20.19 6.77 11.35
CA ALA A 206 -21.30 7.50 11.95
C ALA A 206 -22.32 7.92 10.88
N ALA A 207 -21.87 8.44 9.73
CA ALA A 207 -22.76 8.78 8.61
C ALA A 207 -23.48 7.54 8.05
N ALA A 208 -22.75 6.45 7.82
CA ALA A 208 -23.28 5.17 7.35
C ALA A 208 -24.32 4.59 8.34
N GLY A 209 -24.03 4.65 9.64
CA GLY A 209 -24.95 4.25 10.71
C GLY A 209 -26.23 5.09 10.70
N TRP A 210 -26.10 6.41 10.59
CA TRP A 210 -27.26 7.30 10.48
C TRP A 210 -28.11 6.97 9.23
N ASN A 211 -27.46 6.78 8.08
CA ASN A 211 -28.15 6.37 6.86
C ASN A 211 -28.90 5.05 7.07
N ARG A 212 -28.21 4.03 7.60
CA ARG A 212 -28.76 2.69 7.80
C ARG A 212 -29.97 2.67 8.74
N PHE A 213 -29.88 3.34 9.89
CA PHE A 213 -30.87 3.20 10.95
C PHE A 213 -31.97 4.26 10.91
N ARG A 214 -31.80 5.34 10.16
CA ARG A 214 -32.75 6.43 10.10
C ARG A 214 -33.29 6.71 8.70
N LEU A 215 -32.43 6.88 7.71
CA LEU A 215 -32.85 7.32 6.38
C LEU A 215 -33.32 6.15 5.48
N VAL A 216 -32.61 5.06 5.45
CA VAL A 216 -33.00 3.88 4.64
C VAL A 216 -34.38 3.36 5.04
N PRO A 217 -34.72 3.15 6.33
CA PRO A 217 -36.04 2.73 6.72
C PRO A 217 -37.18 3.72 6.35
N ARG A 218 -36.91 5.03 6.47
CA ARG A 218 -37.89 6.07 6.10
C ARG A 218 -38.21 6.03 4.61
N VAL A 219 -37.17 6.01 3.79
CA VAL A 219 -37.32 5.97 2.33
C VAL A 219 -38.02 4.68 1.88
N ALA A 220 -37.67 3.55 2.50
CA ALA A 220 -38.32 2.27 2.22
C ALA A 220 -39.80 2.30 2.62
N ALA A 221 -40.16 2.80 3.79
CA ALA A 221 -41.53 2.90 4.25
C ALA A 221 -42.38 3.81 3.33
N ALA A 222 -41.88 5.00 2.99
CA ALA A 222 -42.57 5.92 2.08
C ALA A 222 -42.81 5.32 0.67
N SER A 223 -41.88 4.51 0.20
CA SER A 223 -42.01 3.83 -1.11
C SER A 223 -42.98 2.67 -1.11
N LEU A 224 -43.37 2.15 0.06
CA LEU A 224 -44.35 1.04 0.23
C LEU A 224 -45.78 1.53 0.45
N GLU A 225 -46.02 2.83 0.62
CA GLU A 225 -47.37 3.39 0.73
C GLU A 225 -48.13 3.28 -0.59
N ASP A 226 -49.46 3.17 -0.54
CA ASP A 226 -50.29 3.09 -1.72
C ASP A 226 -51.32 4.26 -1.74
N PRO A 227 -51.15 5.28 -2.61
CA PRO A 227 -50.04 5.45 -3.57
C PRO A 227 -48.71 5.78 -2.89
N PRO A 228 -47.55 5.43 -3.53
CA PRO A 228 -46.22 5.73 -2.99
C PRO A 228 -46.06 7.22 -2.71
N VAL A 229 -45.59 7.55 -1.51
CA VAL A 229 -45.26 8.94 -1.15
C VAL A 229 -43.83 9.24 -1.55
N ASP A 230 -43.65 10.25 -2.43
CA ASP A 230 -42.31 10.72 -2.75
C ASP A 230 -41.75 11.61 -1.65
N ASP A 231 -41.01 11.00 -0.69
CA ASP A 231 -40.25 11.74 0.31
C ASP A 231 -38.94 12.28 -0.31
N ALA A 232 -39.05 13.22 -1.24
CA ALA A 232 -37.97 13.83 -1.96
C ALA A 232 -36.96 14.51 -1.00
N ALA A 233 -37.37 14.88 0.20
CA ALA A 233 -36.49 15.48 1.20
C ALA A 233 -35.55 14.43 1.79
N SER A 234 -36.07 13.30 2.24
CA SER A 234 -35.28 12.17 2.76
C SER A 234 -34.34 11.60 1.71
N TRP A 235 -34.78 11.45 0.47
CA TRP A 235 -33.94 11.03 -0.64
C TRP A 235 -32.77 11.99 -0.90
N ARG A 236 -33.01 13.30 -0.88
CA ARG A 236 -31.92 14.30 -1.04
C ARG A 236 -30.90 14.23 0.08
N VAL A 237 -31.35 14.09 1.33
CA VAL A 237 -30.45 13.97 2.49
C VAL A 237 -29.64 12.68 2.39
N LEU A 238 -30.30 11.55 2.13
CA LEU A 238 -29.65 10.25 1.96
C LEU A 238 -28.54 10.30 0.88
N LEU A 239 -28.86 10.77 -0.32
CA LEU A 239 -27.86 10.86 -1.40
C LEU A 239 -26.74 11.85 -1.11
N ARG A 240 -27.02 12.94 -0.38
CA ARG A 240 -25.95 13.86 0.06
C ARG A 240 -25.00 13.19 1.04
N LEU A 241 -25.53 12.47 2.02
CA LEU A 241 -24.70 11.75 3.01
C LEU A 241 -23.90 10.61 2.35
N VAL A 242 -24.51 9.83 1.45
CA VAL A 242 -23.76 8.79 0.72
C VAL A 242 -22.63 9.39 -0.15
N ARG A 243 -22.87 10.55 -0.78
CA ARG A 243 -21.80 11.27 -1.51
C ARG A 243 -20.71 11.79 -0.57
N LEU A 244 -21.10 12.27 0.62
CA LEU A 244 -20.14 12.69 1.65
C LEU A 244 -19.29 11.50 2.13
N GLU A 245 -19.91 10.33 2.37
CA GLU A 245 -19.19 9.09 2.69
C GLU A 245 -18.14 8.76 1.61
N VAL A 246 -18.53 8.80 0.33
CA VAL A 246 -17.59 8.60 -0.79
C VAL A 246 -16.44 9.61 -0.76
N ALA A 247 -16.75 10.90 -0.56
CA ALA A 247 -15.72 11.94 -0.50
C ALA A 247 -14.76 11.74 0.68
N LEU A 248 -15.27 11.40 1.86
CA LEU A 248 -14.45 11.10 3.04
C LEU A 248 -13.58 9.85 2.82
N ILE A 249 -14.12 8.79 2.19
CA ILE A 249 -13.32 7.60 1.85
C ILE A 249 -12.20 7.95 0.86
N VAL A 250 -12.43 8.83 -0.11
CA VAL A 250 -11.36 9.30 -1.00
C VAL A 250 -10.24 9.98 -0.19
N VAL A 251 -10.58 10.81 0.81
CA VAL A 251 -9.57 11.41 1.70
C VAL A 251 -8.85 10.33 2.51
N VAL A 252 -9.56 9.32 3.02
CA VAL A 252 -8.95 8.15 3.69
C VAL A 252 -7.98 7.42 2.77
N LEU A 253 -8.32 7.22 1.49
CA LEU A 253 -7.45 6.61 0.51
C LEU A 253 -6.20 7.45 0.21
N MET A 254 -6.33 8.79 0.15
CA MET A 254 -5.16 9.68 0.02
C MET A 254 -4.22 9.57 1.22
N ILE A 255 -4.75 9.58 2.46
CA ILE A 255 -3.93 9.35 3.66
C ILE A 255 -3.28 7.96 3.62
N THR A 256 -4.02 6.94 3.18
CA THR A 256 -3.48 5.58 3.04
C THR A 256 -2.34 5.52 2.02
N ALA A 257 -2.44 6.24 0.90
CA ALA A 257 -1.38 6.33 -0.09
C ALA A 257 -0.11 6.99 0.49
N VAL A 258 -0.26 7.99 1.36
CA VAL A 258 0.89 8.57 2.10
C VAL A 258 1.45 7.56 3.10
N LEU A 259 0.59 6.91 3.90
CA LEU A 259 0.99 5.89 4.88
C LEU A 259 1.79 4.74 4.25
N ALA A 260 1.42 4.30 3.05
CA ALA A 260 2.12 3.24 2.32
C ALA A 260 3.58 3.62 1.94
N ASN A 261 3.94 4.90 1.98
CA ASN A 261 5.27 5.42 1.68
C ASN A 261 6.02 5.96 2.92
N VAL A 262 5.40 5.87 4.11
CA VAL A 262 6.01 6.28 5.38
C VAL A 262 6.43 5.03 6.14
N THR A 263 7.61 5.07 6.75
CA THR A 263 8.13 3.99 7.60
C THR A 263 7.12 3.65 8.69
N PRO A 264 6.70 2.38 8.88
CA PRO A 264 5.78 1.97 9.93
C PRO A 264 6.23 2.41 11.31
N ALA A 265 5.28 2.78 12.17
CA ALA A 265 5.57 3.36 13.48
C ALA A 265 6.43 2.44 14.37
N LYS A 266 6.20 1.12 14.29
CA LYS A 266 7.02 0.11 14.99
C LYS A 266 8.48 0.13 14.54
N ALA A 267 8.73 0.31 13.25
CA ALA A 267 10.08 0.43 12.72
C ALA A 267 10.70 1.81 13.06
N ALA A 268 9.90 2.87 13.06
CA ALA A 268 10.35 4.22 13.42
C ALA A 268 10.55 4.42 14.94
N ALA A 269 9.78 3.74 15.79
CA ALA A 269 9.88 3.83 17.25
C ALA A 269 10.99 2.98 17.86
N GLY A 270 11.46 1.98 17.12
CA GLY A 270 12.60 1.19 17.55
C GLY A 270 13.78 1.54 16.67
N THR A 271 14.66 2.45 17.09
CA THR A 271 15.85 2.86 16.34
C THR A 271 15.67 2.60 14.83
N GLY A 272 15.11 3.56 14.10
CA GLY A 272 14.94 3.49 12.64
C GLY A 272 16.30 3.33 11.96
N PRO A 273 16.39 3.38 10.65
CA PRO A 273 17.64 3.20 9.97
C PRO A 273 18.72 4.13 10.58
N VAL A 274 19.78 3.52 11.03
CA VAL A 274 20.94 4.25 11.58
C VAL A 274 21.86 4.58 10.42
N THR A 275 22.12 5.86 10.20
CA THR A 275 23.11 6.30 9.23
C THR A 275 24.36 6.79 9.97
N VAL A 276 25.50 6.25 9.61
CA VAL A 276 26.81 6.64 10.14
C VAL A 276 27.74 6.94 8.98
N SER A 277 28.66 7.91 9.20
CA SER A 277 29.59 8.38 8.18
C SER A 277 31.03 8.23 8.65
N ALA A 278 31.94 7.92 7.72
CA ALA A 278 33.36 7.90 7.99
C ALA A 278 34.13 8.47 6.78
N PRO A 279 35.34 9.02 7.01
CA PRO A 279 36.24 9.43 5.92
C PRO A 279 36.74 8.20 5.16
N LEU A 280 36.77 8.28 3.83
CA LEU A 280 37.31 7.28 2.93
C LEU A 280 38.25 7.92 1.92
N GLY A 281 39.54 7.79 2.13
CA GLY A 281 40.55 8.47 1.32
C GLY A 281 40.43 10.00 1.37
N LYS A 282 40.08 10.63 0.22
CA LYS A 282 39.82 12.09 0.13
C LYS A 282 38.31 12.41 0.19
N GLY A 283 37.42 11.39 0.18
CA GLY A 283 35.99 11.51 0.24
C GLY A 283 35.41 10.94 1.54
N SER A 284 34.18 10.47 1.50
CA SER A 284 33.49 9.86 2.63
C SER A 284 32.70 8.63 2.22
N VAL A 285 32.32 7.83 3.20
CA VAL A 285 31.35 6.75 3.06
C VAL A 285 30.25 6.94 4.09
N ASP A 286 29.00 6.84 3.65
CA ASP A 286 27.82 6.80 4.50
C ASP A 286 27.25 5.40 4.50
N VAL A 287 26.95 4.90 5.68
CA VAL A 287 26.36 3.57 5.86
C VAL A 287 25.02 3.72 6.55
N THR A 288 23.99 3.23 5.89
CA THR A 288 22.64 3.15 6.47
C THR A 288 22.31 1.70 6.75
N VAL A 289 21.96 1.39 7.99
CA VAL A 289 21.55 0.07 8.47
C VAL A 289 20.07 0.12 8.79
N ASP A 290 19.26 -0.69 8.13
CA ASP A 290 17.81 -0.71 8.27
C ASP A 290 17.32 -2.14 8.57
N PRO A 291 16.57 -2.36 9.65
CA PRO A 291 16.05 -1.44 10.67
C PRO A 291 16.97 -1.22 11.89
N ALA A 292 18.27 -1.60 11.85
CA ALA A 292 19.24 -1.52 12.93
C ALA A 292 18.80 -2.29 14.20
N LYS A 293 18.28 -3.51 14.00
CA LYS A 293 17.81 -4.42 15.05
C LYS A 293 18.48 -5.78 14.97
N ALA A 294 18.52 -6.49 16.12
CA ALA A 294 18.98 -7.87 16.13
C ALA A 294 18.17 -8.73 15.15
N GLY A 295 18.88 -9.45 14.28
CA GLY A 295 18.32 -10.22 13.16
C GLY A 295 18.67 -9.65 11.81
N ARG A 296 17.76 -9.76 10.84
CA ARG A 296 17.97 -9.32 9.46
C ARG A 296 17.96 -7.81 9.32
N ASN A 297 19.00 -7.28 8.65
CA ASN A 297 19.15 -5.87 8.31
C ASN A 297 19.56 -5.74 6.85
N ASP A 298 19.15 -4.66 6.21
CA ASP A 298 19.65 -4.24 4.93
C ASP A 298 20.65 -3.10 5.17
N LEU A 299 21.85 -3.22 4.59
CA LEU A 299 22.90 -2.24 4.74
C LEU A 299 23.14 -1.58 3.39
N HIS A 300 23.01 -0.26 3.37
CA HIS A 300 23.28 0.58 2.20
C HIS A 300 24.56 1.38 2.43
N ILE A 301 25.49 1.29 1.52
CA ILE A 301 26.79 1.91 1.59
C ILE A 301 26.91 2.89 0.42
N TYR A 302 27.02 4.16 0.71
CA TYR A 302 27.15 5.22 -0.29
C TYR A 302 28.56 5.80 -0.22
N VAL A 303 29.28 5.79 -1.32
CA VAL A 303 30.65 6.33 -1.41
C VAL A 303 30.62 7.65 -2.15
N PHE A 304 31.23 8.68 -1.55
CA PHE A 304 31.31 10.04 -2.08
C PHE A 304 32.76 10.47 -2.37
N ASP A 305 32.90 11.30 -3.39
CA ASP A 305 34.18 11.97 -3.69
C ASP A 305 34.44 13.17 -2.73
N ALA A 306 35.57 13.81 -2.86
CA ALA A 306 35.96 14.99 -2.06
C ALA A 306 35.02 16.20 -2.24
N ALA A 307 34.16 16.21 -3.27
CA ALA A 307 33.17 17.24 -3.53
C ALA A 307 31.77 16.84 -3.06
N GLY A 308 31.64 15.69 -2.36
CA GLY A 308 30.36 15.18 -1.88
C GLY A 308 29.43 14.58 -2.97
N ARG A 309 29.99 14.26 -4.13
CA ARG A 309 29.24 13.63 -5.22
C ARG A 309 29.42 12.11 -5.16
N PRO A 310 28.38 11.33 -5.54
CA PRO A 310 28.52 9.88 -5.64
C PRO A 310 29.73 9.47 -6.47
N ASN A 311 30.51 8.53 -5.97
CA ASN A 311 31.73 8.07 -6.59
C ASN A 311 31.56 6.66 -7.16
N ASP A 312 31.42 6.54 -8.45
CA ASP A 312 31.20 5.32 -9.22
C ASP A 312 32.48 4.62 -9.72
N ARG A 313 33.64 5.05 -9.23
CA ARG A 313 34.94 4.52 -9.70
C ARG A 313 35.28 3.16 -9.11
N TYR A 314 34.53 2.67 -8.15
CA TYR A 314 34.80 1.42 -7.46
C TYR A 314 33.97 0.31 -8.06
N ASP A 315 34.58 -0.80 -8.47
CA ASP A 315 33.91 -1.98 -9.05
C ASP A 315 33.24 -2.88 -7.99
N GLY A 316 33.39 -2.56 -6.69
CA GLY A 316 32.82 -3.30 -5.57
C GLY A 316 33.36 -2.83 -4.23
N ALA A 317 32.67 -3.23 -3.18
CA ALA A 317 33.11 -3.03 -1.80
C ALA A 317 33.09 -4.38 -1.06
N GLU A 318 34.17 -4.67 -0.34
CA GLU A 318 34.23 -5.78 0.62
C GLU A 318 33.92 -5.24 2.01
N VAL A 319 33.21 -5.97 2.81
CA VAL A 319 32.76 -5.55 4.14
C VAL A 319 33.08 -6.62 5.16
N SER A 320 33.68 -6.19 6.26
CA SER A 320 33.95 -7.01 7.45
C SER A 320 33.11 -6.50 8.62
N LEU A 321 32.28 -7.36 9.22
CA LEU A 321 31.37 -7.04 10.31
C LEU A 321 31.84 -7.71 11.59
N GLU A 322 31.88 -6.96 12.69
CA GLU A 322 32.30 -7.45 14.01
C GLU A 322 31.39 -6.91 15.11
N LEU A 323 31.18 -7.70 16.17
CA LEU A 323 30.63 -7.26 17.45
C LEU A 323 31.70 -7.42 18.54
N PRO A 324 32.59 -6.41 18.75
CA PRO A 324 33.75 -6.54 19.61
C PRO A 324 33.39 -6.89 21.06
N SER A 325 32.28 -6.32 21.57
CA SER A 325 31.82 -6.56 22.96
C SER A 325 31.45 -8.03 23.25
N LYS A 326 31.26 -8.86 22.22
CA LYS A 326 30.92 -10.28 22.31
C LYS A 326 31.95 -11.18 21.65
N GLY A 327 33.03 -10.63 21.10
CA GLY A 327 34.06 -11.38 20.38
C GLY A 327 33.53 -12.10 19.13
N LEU A 328 32.51 -11.53 18.48
CA LEU A 328 31.91 -12.08 17.26
C LEU A 328 32.53 -11.41 16.03
N GLY A 329 32.87 -12.21 15.04
CA GLY A 329 33.47 -11.74 13.79
C GLY A 329 34.99 -11.98 13.74
N PRO A 330 35.68 -11.50 12.68
CA PRO A 330 35.12 -10.78 11.51
C PRO A 330 34.26 -11.68 10.61
N PHE A 331 33.15 -11.13 10.12
CA PHE A 331 32.30 -11.78 9.11
C PHE A 331 32.48 -11.06 7.77
N GLU A 332 33.23 -11.65 6.88
CA GLU A 332 33.47 -11.11 5.56
C GLU A 332 32.22 -11.25 4.68
N ARG A 333 31.86 -10.17 3.97
CA ARG A 333 30.73 -10.11 3.04
C ARG A 333 31.14 -9.32 1.80
N THR A 334 30.65 -9.77 0.65
CA THR A 334 30.76 -9.05 -0.61
C THR A 334 29.46 -8.32 -0.87
N THR A 335 29.55 -7.05 -1.20
CA THR A 335 28.39 -6.22 -1.51
C THR A 335 27.91 -6.43 -2.92
N VAL A 336 26.63 -6.11 -3.16
CA VAL A 336 26.05 -5.98 -4.50
C VAL A 336 26.18 -4.51 -4.92
N ASP A 337 26.73 -4.28 -6.10
CA ASP A 337 26.78 -2.94 -6.69
C ASP A 337 25.40 -2.52 -7.21
N ALA A 338 24.84 -1.45 -6.68
CA ALA A 338 23.57 -0.87 -7.10
C ALA A 338 23.78 0.36 -8.02
N GLY A 339 25.00 0.68 -8.39
CA GLY A 339 25.38 1.80 -9.26
C GLY A 339 25.53 3.13 -8.54
N ASN A 340 26.21 4.08 -9.19
CA ASN A 340 26.43 5.43 -8.67
C ASN A 340 27.12 5.48 -7.29
N GLY A 341 28.10 4.60 -7.04
CA GLY A 341 28.79 4.52 -5.74
C GLY A 341 27.91 4.00 -4.60
N HIS A 342 26.80 3.33 -4.91
CA HIS A 342 25.92 2.70 -3.96
C HIS A 342 26.10 1.19 -3.96
N PHE A 343 26.44 0.63 -2.81
CA PHE A 343 26.63 -0.80 -2.58
C PHE A 343 25.65 -1.28 -1.53
N GLN A 344 25.19 -2.53 -1.65
CA GLN A 344 24.18 -3.11 -0.76
C GLN A 344 24.58 -4.46 -0.22
N LEU A 345 24.24 -4.69 1.06
CA LEU A 345 24.13 -6.03 1.67
C LEU A 345 22.69 -6.25 2.08
N VAL A 346 21.99 -7.11 1.36
CA VAL A 346 20.58 -7.41 1.60
C VAL A 346 20.45 -8.58 2.57
N ALA A 347 19.48 -8.47 3.48
CA ALA A 347 19.13 -9.52 4.45
C ALA A 347 20.32 -10.03 5.29
N THR A 348 21.23 -9.11 5.66
CA THR A 348 22.39 -9.42 6.50
C THR A 348 21.92 -9.71 7.92
N ASP A 349 22.26 -10.89 8.43
CA ASP A 349 21.91 -11.28 9.78
C ASP A 349 22.93 -10.73 10.80
N LEU A 350 22.44 -9.83 11.68
CA LEU A 350 23.17 -9.28 12.84
C LEU A 350 22.48 -9.80 14.11
N PRO A 351 22.80 -11.01 14.56
CA PRO A 351 21.95 -11.78 15.47
C PRO A 351 21.84 -11.21 16.89
N LEU A 352 22.74 -10.32 17.30
CA LEU A 352 22.79 -9.78 18.65
C LEU A 352 22.75 -8.26 18.68
N ALA A 353 22.07 -7.72 19.67
CA ALA A 353 22.11 -6.31 20.00
C ALA A 353 23.47 -5.89 20.55
N GLY A 354 23.91 -4.68 20.23
CA GLY A 354 25.20 -4.11 20.66
C GLY A 354 25.77 -3.14 19.64
N GLU A 355 26.95 -2.60 19.95
CA GLU A 355 27.74 -1.72 19.06
C GLU A 355 28.52 -2.59 18.07
N TRP A 356 28.03 -2.65 16.83
CA TRP A 356 28.71 -3.33 15.72
C TRP A 356 29.71 -2.42 15.05
N SER A 357 30.85 -2.98 14.65
CA SER A 357 31.86 -2.33 13.83
C SER A 357 31.83 -2.91 12.43
N MET A 358 31.85 -2.06 11.42
CA MET A 358 31.92 -2.45 10.01
C MET A 358 33.10 -1.78 9.35
N THR A 359 34.02 -2.57 8.81
CA THR A 359 35.12 -2.11 7.98
C THR A 359 34.79 -2.30 6.53
N ILE A 360 34.75 -1.21 5.78
CA ILE A 360 34.48 -1.18 4.33
C ILE A 360 35.83 -1.05 3.62
N THR A 361 36.12 -1.96 2.70
CA THR A 361 37.32 -1.94 1.87
C THR A 361 36.91 -1.75 0.41
N VAL A 362 37.39 -0.69 -0.22
CA VAL A 362 37.20 -0.42 -1.65
C VAL A 362 38.53 -0.33 -2.37
N LYS A 363 38.58 -0.70 -3.63
CA LYS A 363 39.79 -0.70 -4.45
C LYS A 363 39.63 0.29 -5.60
N PRO A 364 40.24 1.52 -5.50
CA PRO A 364 40.18 2.50 -6.58
C PRO A 364 41.00 2.06 -7.81
N ASP A 365 41.94 1.17 -7.61
CA ASP A 365 42.75 0.53 -8.65
C ASP A 365 43.25 -0.84 -8.17
N ARG A 366 43.94 -1.58 -9.02
CA ARG A 366 44.44 -2.95 -8.72
C ARG A 366 45.51 -3.02 -7.63
N PHE A 367 46.06 -1.90 -7.22
CA PHE A 367 47.24 -1.84 -6.32
C PHE A 367 46.94 -1.07 -5.02
N THR A 368 45.83 -0.35 -4.96
CA THR A 368 45.51 0.53 -3.84
C THR A 368 44.22 0.05 -3.15
N GLU A 369 44.27 -0.08 -1.84
CA GLU A 369 43.08 -0.29 -1.01
C GLU A 369 42.79 0.95 -0.17
N GLN A 370 41.54 1.33 -0.06
CA GLN A 370 41.04 2.32 0.88
C GLN A 370 40.11 1.67 1.86
N LYS A 371 40.29 1.97 3.15
CA LYS A 371 39.46 1.40 4.22
C LYS A 371 38.80 2.50 5.04
N ALA A 372 37.58 2.28 5.40
CA ALA A 372 36.86 3.09 6.39
C ALA A 372 36.20 2.16 7.39
N THR A 373 36.20 2.56 8.66
CA THR A 373 35.48 1.81 9.70
C THR A 373 34.41 2.71 10.30
N VAL A 374 33.22 2.18 10.38
CA VAL A 374 32.07 2.82 11.03
C VAL A 374 31.55 1.93 12.18
N THR A 375 31.01 2.56 13.19
CA THR A 375 30.37 1.87 14.32
C THR A 375 28.93 2.29 14.41
N PHE A 376 28.03 1.34 14.59
CA PHE A 376 26.57 1.60 14.68
C PHE A 376 25.91 0.67 15.70
N PRO A 377 24.88 1.17 16.40
CA PRO A 377 24.14 0.38 17.37
C PRO A 377 23.12 -0.55 16.67
N ILE A 378 23.05 -1.78 17.15
CA ILE A 378 21.95 -2.74 16.87
C ILE A 378 21.17 -2.95 18.17
N SER A 379 19.85 -2.70 18.13
CA SER A 379 18.95 -2.80 19.29
C SER A 379 18.24 -4.14 19.42
#